data_f6e4ab4adb749b0b3ae738163901efca
#
_entry.id   f6e4ab4adb749b0b3ae738163901efca
#
_cell.length_a   1.000
_cell.length_b   1.000
_cell.length_c   1.000
_cell.angle_alpha   90.00
_cell.angle_beta   90.00
_cell.angle_gamma   90.00
#
_symmetry.space_group_name_H-M   'P 1'
#
loop_
_entity.id
_entity.type
_entity.pdbx_description
1 polymer ?
#
loop_
_entity_poly.entity_id
_entity_poly.type
_entity_poly.pdbx_seq_one_letter_code
_entity_poly.pdbx_strand_id
1 'polypeptide(L)'
;MSPRRNITYSSRPTHAARSAHAKGDKLFRTYDTSAIRPKRSPVPAIIAIVVLVVAVVAIVFGVLNVMRGCTSSTLVPKGQEVRVVVEEGEAVKSIGKTLADAGLVANQNDFTDRVAQLGVENSLQPGVYTLYGGQSVDDIITVLQTPVAAETFTVPEGSTIKQTADVVAKATNNRISAEEFATAASDASKYAGSYAFLEEVGSNTLEGFLFPKTYPYDSDSTAESLVRAMLDQFAAETANLDWSYAKSQGLSVYDAVKLASIVEKESDSEHRAEVASVFYNRLAANMRLQSDATVAYTVGHDPTAADVNTETAYNTYFIDGLPPTPINSPGLDCLQAVCSPAKTDYYYFYFEEQGDGTMKYTFSETYEDHRATYE
;
A
#
# COMPACT_ATOMS: atom_id res chain seq x y z
N MET A 1 -47.17 -20.62 -15.45
CA MET A 1 -45.92 -21.32 -15.06
C MET A 1 -46.20 -22.79 -14.82
N SER A 2 -45.85 -23.67 -15.76
CA SER A 2 -46.06 -25.12 -15.61
C SER A 2 -44.90 -25.74 -14.83
N PRO A 3 -45.17 -26.68 -13.90
CA PRO A 3 -44.09 -27.30 -13.11
C PRO A 3 -43.28 -28.24 -13.97
N ARG A 4 -41.95 -28.13 -13.90
CA ARG A 4 -41.02 -29.07 -14.49
C ARG A 4 -41.15 -30.45 -13.77
N ARG A 5 -41.57 -31.49 -14.50
CA ARG A 5 -41.52 -32.85 -14.03
C ARG A 5 -40.06 -33.32 -13.99
N ASN A 6 -39.56 -33.70 -12.82
CA ASN A 6 -38.33 -34.46 -12.68
C ASN A 6 -38.55 -35.86 -13.29
N ILE A 7 -37.81 -36.17 -14.35
CA ILE A 7 -37.82 -37.51 -14.96
C ILE A 7 -36.66 -38.28 -14.32
N THR A 8 -37.04 -39.28 -13.50
CA THR A 8 -36.08 -40.23 -12.93
C THR A 8 -35.91 -41.39 -13.91
N TYR A 9 -34.70 -41.52 -14.43
CA TYR A 9 -34.41 -42.68 -15.31
C TYR A 9 -34.11 -43.93 -14.47
N SER A 10 -34.87 -45.01 -14.76
CA SER A 10 -34.63 -46.34 -14.19
C SER A 10 -33.40 -46.98 -14.85
N SER A 11 -32.57 -47.64 -14.07
CA SER A 11 -31.40 -48.41 -14.57
C SER A 11 -31.77 -49.65 -15.36
N ARG A 12 -33.07 -50.02 -15.44
CA ARG A 12 -33.57 -51.10 -16.29
C ARG A 12 -34.57 -50.54 -17.28
N PRO A 13 -34.31 -50.66 -18.60
CA PRO A 13 -35.25 -50.18 -19.62
C PRO A 13 -36.55 -50.96 -19.55
N THR A 14 -37.69 -50.27 -19.60
CA THR A 14 -39.01 -50.86 -19.67
C THR A 14 -39.21 -51.57 -21.00
N HIS A 15 -40.22 -52.47 -21.06
CA HIS A 15 -40.56 -53.22 -22.30
C HIS A 15 -40.85 -52.29 -23.49
N ALA A 16 -41.45 -51.11 -23.22
CA ALA A 16 -41.71 -50.07 -24.22
C ALA A 16 -40.39 -49.47 -24.78
N ALA A 17 -39.39 -49.21 -23.90
CA ALA A 17 -38.10 -48.69 -24.32
C ALA A 17 -37.31 -49.73 -25.16
N ARG A 18 -37.40 -51.03 -24.87
CA ARG A 18 -36.80 -52.08 -25.69
C ARG A 18 -37.50 -52.20 -27.03
N SER A 19 -38.81 -52.04 -27.12
CA SER A 19 -39.53 -52.07 -28.39
C SER A 19 -39.22 -50.85 -29.26
N ALA A 20 -39.03 -49.67 -28.63
CA ALA A 20 -38.61 -48.49 -29.36
C ALA A 20 -37.18 -48.62 -29.88
N HIS A 21 -36.27 -49.21 -29.10
CA HIS A 21 -34.89 -49.48 -29.51
C HIS A 21 -34.85 -50.45 -30.71
N ALA A 22 -35.64 -51.54 -30.67
CA ALA A 22 -35.70 -52.50 -31.75
C ALA A 22 -36.32 -51.93 -33.04
N LYS A 23 -37.29 -50.98 -32.93
CA LYS A 23 -37.82 -50.23 -34.06
C LYS A 23 -36.84 -49.17 -34.57
N GLY A 24 -36.08 -48.55 -33.70
CA GLY A 24 -35.04 -47.58 -34.01
C GLY A 24 -33.94 -48.20 -34.87
N ASP A 25 -33.46 -49.40 -34.50
CA ASP A 25 -32.45 -50.11 -35.26
C ASP A 25 -32.88 -50.46 -36.70
N LYS A 26 -34.18 -50.61 -36.90
CA LYS A 26 -34.72 -50.81 -38.27
C LYS A 26 -34.80 -49.52 -39.08
N LEU A 27 -35.04 -48.39 -38.43
CA LEU A 27 -35.15 -47.11 -39.09
C LEU A 27 -33.78 -46.48 -39.39
N PHE A 28 -32.77 -46.77 -38.58
CA PHE A 28 -31.41 -46.22 -38.75
C PHE A 28 -30.44 -47.10 -39.51
N ARG A 29 -30.90 -48.26 -40.07
CA ARG A 29 -30.07 -49.11 -40.91
C ARG A 29 -29.53 -48.47 -42.19
N THR A 30 -30.03 -47.31 -42.56
CA THR A 30 -29.64 -46.56 -43.76
C THR A 30 -28.67 -45.38 -43.43
N TYR A 31 -28.37 -45.12 -42.16
CA TYR A 31 -27.42 -44.09 -41.81
C TYR A 31 -26.03 -44.67 -41.52
N ASP A 32 -25.10 -44.31 -42.39
CA ASP A 32 -23.68 -44.61 -42.19
C ASP A 32 -23.12 -43.75 -41.09
N THR A 33 -22.94 -44.30 -39.91
CA THR A 33 -22.35 -43.63 -38.76
C THR A 33 -20.81 -43.73 -38.70
N SER A 34 -20.18 -44.33 -39.73
CA SER A 34 -18.72 -44.48 -39.80
C SER A 34 -17.97 -43.13 -39.83
N ALA A 35 -18.67 -42.03 -40.21
CA ALA A 35 -18.14 -40.67 -40.20
C ALA A 35 -18.17 -39.97 -38.81
N ILE A 36 -18.88 -40.54 -37.82
CA ILE A 36 -18.96 -39.95 -36.46
C ILE A 36 -17.78 -40.50 -35.64
N ARG A 37 -16.61 -39.95 -35.89
CA ARG A 37 -15.47 -40.17 -35.01
C ARG A 37 -15.61 -39.23 -33.79
N PRO A 38 -15.58 -39.75 -32.56
CA PRO A 38 -15.54 -38.88 -31.39
C PRO A 38 -14.29 -38.00 -31.49
N LYS A 39 -14.48 -36.66 -31.47
CA LYS A 39 -13.35 -35.72 -31.33
C LYS A 39 -12.59 -36.07 -30.06
N ARG A 40 -11.41 -36.63 -30.19
CA ARG A 40 -10.53 -36.84 -29.05
C ARG A 40 -10.23 -35.46 -28.48
N SER A 41 -10.62 -35.25 -27.24
CA SER A 41 -10.28 -34.03 -26.53
C SER A 41 -8.75 -33.85 -26.50
N PRO A 42 -8.21 -32.69 -26.89
CA PRO A 42 -6.76 -32.47 -26.84
C PRO A 42 -6.25 -32.31 -25.39
N VAL A 43 -7.15 -32.28 -24.39
CA VAL A 43 -6.83 -32.07 -22.98
C VAL A 43 -5.77 -33.05 -22.45
N PRO A 44 -5.85 -34.38 -22.65
CA PRO A 44 -4.79 -35.27 -22.14
C PRO A 44 -3.43 -35.04 -22.83
N ALA A 45 -3.43 -34.64 -24.10
CA ALA A 45 -2.19 -34.31 -24.80
C ALA A 45 -1.58 -32.98 -24.27
N ILE A 46 -2.41 -31.98 -23.98
CA ILE A 46 -1.96 -30.70 -23.39
C ILE A 46 -1.42 -30.93 -21.97
N ILE A 47 -2.10 -31.75 -21.16
CA ILE A 47 -1.62 -32.11 -19.81
C ILE A 47 -0.28 -32.85 -19.91
N ALA A 48 -0.12 -33.79 -20.82
CA ALA A 48 1.13 -34.50 -21.01
C ALA A 48 2.28 -33.58 -21.45
N ILE A 49 2.00 -32.59 -22.30
CA ILE A 49 2.99 -31.58 -22.73
C ILE A 49 3.37 -30.66 -21.53
N VAL A 50 2.40 -30.19 -20.74
CA VAL A 50 2.66 -29.37 -19.56
C VAL A 50 3.49 -30.13 -18.54
N VAL A 51 3.17 -31.40 -18.26
CA VAL A 51 3.95 -32.24 -17.34
C VAL A 51 5.37 -32.47 -17.89
N LEU A 52 5.53 -32.66 -19.18
CA LEU A 52 6.85 -32.81 -19.82
C LEU A 52 7.66 -31.51 -19.71
N VAL A 53 7.04 -30.36 -19.96
CA VAL A 53 7.71 -29.05 -19.84
C VAL A 53 8.14 -28.78 -18.39
N VAL A 54 7.27 -29.03 -17.41
CA VAL A 54 7.60 -28.91 -15.99
C VAL A 54 8.74 -29.86 -15.60
N ALA A 55 8.72 -31.10 -16.08
CA ALA A 55 9.80 -32.05 -15.83
C ALA A 55 11.13 -31.59 -16.46
N VAL A 56 11.10 -31.09 -17.70
CA VAL A 56 12.29 -30.55 -18.37
C VAL A 56 12.82 -29.30 -17.63
N VAL A 57 11.95 -28.39 -17.21
CA VAL A 57 12.33 -27.22 -16.41
C VAL A 57 12.94 -27.65 -15.08
N ALA A 58 12.35 -28.63 -14.38
CA ALA A 58 12.88 -29.17 -13.15
C ALA A 58 14.25 -29.85 -13.34
N ILE A 59 14.44 -30.59 -14.45
CA ILE A 59 15.74 -31.23 -14.79
C ILE A 59 16.78 -30.15 -15.13
N VAL A 60 16.40 -29.15 -15.95
CA VAL A 60 17.30 -28.02 -16.29
C VAL A 60 17.69 -27.25 -15.05
N PHE A 61 16.71 -26.94 -14.17
CA PHE A 61 16.96 -26.28 -12.89
C PHE A 61 17.84 -27.15 -11.96
N GLY A 62 17.58 -28.45 -11.91
CA GLY A 62 18.43 -29.40 -11.16
C GLY A 62 19.86 -29.47 -11.70
N VAL A 63 20.01 -29.56 -13.03
CA VAL A 63 21.33 -29.57 -13.69
C VAL A 63 22.07 -28.25 -13.50
N LEU A 64 21.37 -27.10 -13.63
CA LEU A 64 21.95 -25.79 -13.38
C LEU A 64 22.37 -25.61 -11.91
N ASN A 65 21.59 -26.14 -10.94
CA ASN A 65 21.98 -26.13 -9.53
C ASN A 65 23.18 -27.07 -9.24
N VAL A 66 23.22 -28.26 -9.87
CA VAL A 66 24.37 -29.17 -9.73
C VAL A 66 25.61 -28.59 -10.40
N MET A 67 25.48 -27.95 -11.57
CA MET A 67 26.60 -27.27 -12.23
C MET A 67 27.06 -26.04 -11.44
N ARG A 68 26.16 -25.32 -10.74
CA ARG A 68 26.52 -24.24 -9.81
C ARG A 68 27.20 -24.76 -8.54
N GLY A 69 26.91 -25.99 -8.11
CA GLY A 69 27.55 -26.62 -6.96
C GLY A 69 28.98 -27.14 -7.21
N CYS A 70 29.48 -27.09 -8.45
CA CYS A 70 30.81 -27.53 -8.83
C CYS A 70 31.74 -26.40 -9.27
N THR A 71 31.31 -25.12 -9.12
CA THR A 71 32.26 -24.01 -9.28
C THR A 71 33.02 -23.83 -7.97
N SER A 72 34.34 -24.12 -8.00
CA SER A 72 35.26 -23.55 -7.02
C SER A 72 34.99 -22.04 -7.02
N SER A 73 34.39 -21.54 -5.94
CA SER A 73 34.08 -20.12 -5.77
C SER A 73 35.39 -19.35 -5.86
N THR A 74 35.60 -18.64 -6.95
CA THR A 74 36.71 -17.69 -7.04
C THR A 74 36.37 -16.61 -6.03
N LEU A 75 37.21 -16.53 -4.98
CA LEU A 75 37.04 -15.49 -3.95
C LEU A 75 37.05 -14.11 -4.59
N VAL A 76 36.17 -13.26 -4.11
CA VAL A 76 36.07 -11.85 -4.54
C VAL A 76 37.39 -11.14 -4.26
N PRO A 77 37.96 -10.35 -5.19
CA PRO A 77 39.17 -9.59 -4.96
C PRO A 77 39.11 -8.75 -3.70
N LYS A 78 40.26 -8.65 -3.00
CA LYS A 78 40.34 -7.89 -1.75
C LYS A 78 39.91 -6.44 -1.96
N GLY A 79 38.98 -5.98 -1.13
CA GLY A 79 38.43 -4.63 -1.14
C GLY A 79 37.28 -4.42 -2.14
N GLN A 80 36.90 -5.41 -2.93
CA GLN A 80 35.70 -5.35 -3.75
C GLN A 80 34.46 -5.48 -2.87
N GLU A 81 33.52 -4.56 -3.03
CA GLU A 81 32.26 -4.52 -2.31
C GLU A 81 31.28 -5.59 -2.81
N VAL A 82 30.65 -6.28 -1.87
CA VAL A 82 29.62 -7.29 -2.11
C VAL A 82 28.46 -7.06 -1.15
N ARG A 83 27.26 -6.94 -1.66
CA ARG A 83 26.04 -6.80 -0.86
C ARG A 83 25.48 -8.19 -0.55
N VAL A 84 25.20 -8.46 0.74
CA VAL A 84 24.65 -9.72 1.24
C VAL A 84 23.39 -9.42 2.03
N VAL A 85 22.33 -10.16 1.77
CA VAL A 85 21.07 -10.09 2.52
C VAL A 85 21.01 -11.27 3.47
N VAL A 86 20.66 -11.01 4.73
CA VAL A 86 20.36 -12.01 5.77
C VAL A 86 18.88 -11.82 6.16
N GLU A 87 18.07 -12.84 5.94
CA GLU A 87 16.64 -12.80 6.24
C GLU A 87 16.37 -13.03 7.73
N GLU A 88 15.22 -12.56 8.22
CA GLU A 88 14.80 -12.80 9.60
C GLU A 88 14.57 -14.30 9.85
N GLY A 89 15.24 -14.85 10.85
CA GLY A 89 15.18 -16.28 11.16
C GLY A 89 15.96 -17.19 10.19
N GLU A 90 16.80 -16.62 9.33
CA GLU A 90 17.61 -17.41 8.40
C GLU A 90 18.62 -18.29 9.17
N ALA A 91 18.68 -19.58 8.81
CA ALA A 91 19.59 -20.52 9.45
C ALA A 91 21.06 -20.19 9.13
N VAL A 92 21.96 -20.30 10.12
CA VAL A 92 23.42 -20.05 9.97
C VAL A 92 24.01 -20.77 8.76
N LYS A 93 23.51 -21.99 8.46
CA LYS A 93 23.95 -22.78 7.30
C LYS A 93 23.57 -22.10 5.98
N SER A 94 22.39 -21.46 5.89
CA SER A 94 21.95 -20.72 4.71
C SER A 94 22.80 -19.47 4.50
N ILE A 95 23.02 -18.71 5.57
CA ILE A 95 23.89 -17.52 5.55
C ILE A 95 25.30 -17.90 5.06
N GLY A 96 25.89 -18.98 5.61
CA GLY A 96 27.20 -19.48 5.18
C GLY A 96 27.24 -19.86 3.70
N LYS A 97 26.13 -20.44 3.17
CA LYS A 97 26.00 -20.74 1.75
C LYS A 97 25.94 -19.47 0.90
N THR A 98 25.16 -18.48 1.30
CA THR A 98 25.06 -17.18 0.63
C THR A 98 26.42 -16.49 0.57
N LEU A 99 27.17 -16.50 1.66
CA LEU A 99 28.53 -15.93 1.72
C LEU A 99 29.53 -16.68 0.80
N ALA A 100 29.42 -18.02 0.73
CA ALA A 100 30.26 -18.82 -0.15
C ALA A 100 29.91 -18.61 -1.63
N ASP A 101 28.61 -18.59 -1.96
CA ASP A 101 28.12 -18.32 -3.32
C ASP A 101 28.51 -16.89 -3.79
N ALA A 102 28.55 -15.94 -2.87
CA ALA A 102 29.03 -14.58 -3.10
C ALA A 102 30.56 -14.46 -3.17
N GLY A 103 31.32 -15.52 -2.92
CA GLY A 103 32.78 -15.53 -2.96
C GLY A 103 33.45 -14.77 -1.81
N LEU A 104 32.74 -14.54 -0.71
CA LEU A 104 33.28 -13.87 0.50
C LEU A 104 34.01 -14.82 1.44
N VAL A 105 33.62 -16.10 1.45
CA VAL A 105 34.29 -17.19 2.18
C VAL A 105 34.58 -18.33 1.21
N ALA A 106 35.62 -19.14 1.51
CA ALA A 106 36.02 -20.20 0.60
C ALA A 106 34.99 -21.33 0.47
N ASN A 107 34.32 -21.64 1.56
CA ASN A 107 33.20 -22.59 1.59
C ASN A 107 32.27 -22.27 2.77
N GLN A 108 31.07 -22.83 2.72
CA GLN A 108 30.05 -22.65 3.74
C GLN A 108 30.47 -23.06 5.14
N ASN A 109 31.29 -24.16 5.25
CA ASN A 109 31.63 -24.72 6.54
C ASN A 109 32.60 -23.81 7.30
N ASP A 110 33.48 -23.07 6.61
CA ASP A 110 34.39 -22.11 7.25
C ASP A 110 33.65 -21.11 8.11
N PHE A 111 32.49 -20.63 7.61
CA PHE A 111 31.63 -19.72 8.34
C PHE A 111 30.84 -20.42 9.45
N THR A 112 30.15 -21.52 9.12
CA THR A 112 29.28 -22.20 10.10
C THR A 112 30.06 -22.75 11.29
N ASP A 113 31.24 -23.36 11.05
CA ASP A 113 32.08 -23.91 12.12
C ASP A 113 32.62 -22.78 13.00
N ARG A 114 32.95 -21.63 12.41
CA ARG A 114 33.44 -20.50 13.17
C ARG A 114 32.37 -19.85 14.02
N VAL A 115 31.14 -19.69 13.50
CA VAL A 115 29.99 -19.23 14.27
C VAL A 115 29.69 -20.14 15.45
N ALA A 116 29.75 -21.47 15.25
CA ALA A 116 29.57 -22.45 16.32
C ALA A 116 30.68 -22.42 17.36
N GLN A 117 31.94 -22.26 16.94
CA GLN A 117 33.09 -22.11 17.86
C GLN A 117 32.96 -20.88 18.77
N LEU A 118 32.39 -19.77 18.22
CA LEU A 118 32.19 -18.54 18.98
C LEU A 118 30.89 -18.56 19.81
N GLY A 119 29.98 -19.50 19.55
CA GLY A 119 28.69 -19.61 20.24
C GLY A 119 27.73 -18.43 19.93
N VAL A 120 27.82 -17.90 18.71
CA VAL A 120 27.10 -16.65 18.32
C VAL A 120 25.99 -16.89 17.32
N GLU A 121 25.47 -18.10 17.20
CA GLU A 121 24.42 -18.49 16.25
C GLU A 121 23.16 -17.60 16.36
N ASN A 122 22.80 -17.24 17.60
CA ASN A 122 21.62 -16.43 17.89
C ASN A 122 21.91 -14.92 17.92
N SER A 123 23.13 -14.51 17.64
CA SER A 123 23.55 -13.11 17.68
C SER A 123 23.62 -12.48 16.28
N LEU A 124 23.52 -13.29 15.23
CA LEU A 124 23.50 -12.79 13.87
C LEU A 124 22.18 -12.05 13.64
N GLN A 125 22.26 -10.85 13.09
CA GLN A 125 21.11 -9.98 12.89
C GLN A 125 20.63 -10.04 11.43
N PRO A 126 19.32 -9.99 11.17
CA PRO A 126 18.82 -9.83 9.82
C PRO A 126 19.16 -8.43 9.28
N GLY A 127 19.31 -8.32 7.99
CA GLY A 127 19.58 -7.03 7.34
C GLY A 127 20.35 -7.16 6.05
N VAL A 128 20.63 -6.03 5.44
CA VAL A 128 21.44 -5.91 4.23
C VAL A 128 22.82 -5.40 4.61
N TYR A 129 23.82 -6.22 4.37
CA TYR A 129 25.19 -5.94 4.77
C TYR A 129 26.08 -5.67 3.56
N THR A 130 26.91 -4.65 3.66
CA THR A 130 27.99 -4.40 2.72
C THR A 130 29.25 -5.06 3.26
N LEU A 131 29.73 -6.12 2.59
CA LEU A 131 30.94 -6.86 2.92
C LEU A 131 31.97 -6.66 1.83
N TYR A 132 33.21 -6.93 2.14
CA TYR A 132 34.33 -6.72 1.22
C TYR A 132 35.12 -7.99 1.01
N GLY A 133 35.51 -8.26 -0.23
CA GLY A 133 36.38 -9.36 -0.55
C GLY A 133 37.71 -9.30 0.28
N GLY A 134 38.16 -10.44 0.80
CA GLY A 134 39.36 -10.55 1.60
C GLY A 134 39.19 -10.17 3.08
N GLN A 135 37.97 -9.95 3.58
CA GLN A 135 37.68 -9.90 5.00
C GLN A 135 37.91 -11.28 5.63
N SER A 136 38.32 -11.31 6.89
CA SER A 136 38.33 -12.57 7.64
C SER A 136 36.92 -13.03 8.00
N VAL A 137 36.73 -14.32 8.25
CA VAL A 137 35.45 -14.86 8.70
C VAL A 137 35.01 -14.19 10.01
N ASP A 138 35.94 -13.89 10.90
CA ASP A 138 35.65 -13.21 12.17
C ASP A 138 35.18 -11.78 11.97
N ASP A 139 35.75 -11.04 10.99
CA ASP A 139 35.31 -9.70 10.65
C ASP A 139 33.87 -9.75 10.07
N ILE A 140 33.60 -10.71 9.17
CA ILE A 140 32.27 -10.92 8.60
C ILE A 140 31.24 -11.21 9.71
N ILE A 141 31.56 -12.14 10.64
CA ILE A 141 30.71 -12.46 11.79
C ILE A 141 30.45 -11.21 12.64
N THR A 142 31.47 -10.41 12.92
CA THR A 142 31.36 -9.18 13.71
C THR A 142 30.42 -8.18 13.02
N VAL A 143 30.51 -8.03 11.69
CA VAL A 143 29.63 -7.17 10.92
C VAL A 143 28.17 -7.70 10.99
N LEU A 144 27.97 -9.02 10.81
CA LEU A 144 26.64 -9.63 10.86
C LEU A 144 25.99 -9.64 12.25
N GLN A 145 26.78 -9.45 13.33
CA GLN A 145 26.27 -9.25 14.69
C GLN A 145 25.85 -7.81 14.98
N THR A 146 26.27 -6.86 14.14
CA THR A 146 25.92 -5.45 14.29
C THR A 146 24.59 -5.21 13.64
N PRO A 147 23.56 -4.73 14.37
CA PRO A 147 22.30 -4.36 13.75
C PRO A 147 22.54 -3.34 12.63
N VAL A 148 22.14 -3.67 11.42
CA VAL A 148 22.15 -2.69 10.33
C VAL A 148 21.06 -1.68 10.67
N ALA A 149 21.44 -0.40 10.79
CA ALA A 149 20.43 0.65 10.88
C ALA A 149 19.56 0.56 9.63
N ALA A 150 18.25 0.30 9.81
CA ALA A 150 17.31 0.28 8.71
C ALA A 150 17.40 1.62 7.97
N GLU A 151 17.52 1.59 6.66
CA GLU A 151 17.33 2.78 5.85
C GLU A 151 15.91 3.28 6.11
N THR A 152 15.75 4.58 6.31
CA THR A 152 14.44 5.17 6.62
C THR A 152 14.17 6.38 5.75
N PHE A 153 12.88 6.67 5.54
CA PHE A 153 12.44 7.94 5.00
C PHE A 153 11.31 8.48 5.87
N THR A 154 11.21 9.82 5.92
CA THR A 154 10.18 10.50 6.70
C THR A 154 9.19 11.16 5.76
N VAL A 155 7.90 10.87 5.95
CA VAL A 155 6.78 11.56 5.31
C VAL A 155 6.30 12.64 6.28
N PRO A 156 6.42 13.92 5.94
CA PRO A 156 5.90 15.02 6.76
C PRO A 156 4.36 15.02 6.82
N GLU A 157 3.82 15.56 7.90
CA GLU A 157 2.39 15.86 7.99
C GLU A 157 1.95 16.79 6.85
N GLY A 158 0.72 16.64 6.40
CA GLY A 158 0.19 17.42 5.29
C GLY A 158 0.81 17.10 3.93
N SER A 159 1.52 15.96 3.76
CA SER A 159 2.03 15.51 2.46
C SER A 159 0.91 14.92 1.62
N THR A 160 0.90 15.26 0.33
CA THR A 160 0.04 14.59 -0.66
C THR A 160 0.66 13.25 -1.08
N ILE A 161 -0.13 12.37 -1.74
CA ILE A 161 0.38 11.14 -2.37
C ILE A 161 1.56 11.45 -3.29
N LYS A 162 1.47 12.54 -4.08
CA LYS A 162 2.55 12.95 -4.99
C LYS A 162 3.83 13.28 -4.23
N GLN A 163 3.73 14.08 -3.17
CA GLN A 163 4.89 14.45 -2.35
C GLN A 163 5.48 13.23 -1.63
N THR A 164 4.62 12.34 -1.12
CA THR A 164 5.05 11.07 -0.53
C THR A 164 5.78 10.19 -1.54
N ALA A 165 5.26 10.09 -2.77
CA ALA A 165 5.89 9.36 -3.86
C ALA A 165 7.29 9.91 -4.20
N ASP A 166 7.43 11.24 -4.24
CA ASP A 166 8.73 11.90 -4.47
C ASP A 166 9.73 11.60 -3.33
N VAL A 167 9.26 11.59 -2.08
CA VAL A 167 10.08 11.23 -0.90
C VAL A 167 10.55 9.77 -1.00
N VAL A 168 9.66 8.83 -1.32
CA VAL A 168 9.99 7.42 -1.50
C VAL A 168 10.97 7.21 -2.65
N ALA A 169 10.73 7.82 -3.80
CA ALA A 169 11.61 7.70 -4.95
C ALA A 169 13.03 8.22 -4.65
N LYS A 170 13.12 9.37 -3.97
CA LYS A 170 14.40 9.94 -3.54
C LYS A 170 15.13 9.03 -2.55
N ALA A 171 14.43 8.55 -1.52
CA ALA A 171 15.02 7.68 -0.49
C ALA A 171 15.53 6.37 -1.07
N THR A 172 14.78 5.77 -1.99
CA THR A 172 15.13 4.49 -2.63
C THR A 172 16.04 4.64 -3.86
N ASN A 173 16.58 5.83 -4.13
CA ASN A 173 17.35 6.13 -5.34
C ASN A 173 16.63 5.69 -6.63
N ASN A 174 15.33 5.94 -6.73
CA ASN A 174 14.42 5.54 -7.81
C ASN A 174 14.31 4.01 -8.02
N ARG A 175 14.71 3.18 -7.08
CA ARG A 175 14.42 1.74 -7.10
C ARG A 175 12.90 1.50 -7.08
N ILE A 176 12.20 2.30 -6.27
CA ILE A 176 10.75 2.48 -6.34
C ILE A 176 10.53 3.89 -6.93
N SER A 177 10.02 3.97 -8.14
CA SER A 177 9.77 5.26 -8.77
C SER A 177 8.55 5.97 -8.15
N ALA A 178 8.50 7.31 -8.29
CA ALA A 178 7.34 8.08 -7.83
C ALA A 178 6.04 7.65 -8.54
N GLU A 179 6.12 7.31 -9.83
CA GLU A 179 4.97 6.82 -10.61
C GLU A 179 4.48 5.46 -10.10
N GLU A 180 5.39 4.54 -9.80
CA GLU A 180 5.06 3.22 -9.26
C GLU A 180 4.37 3.34 -7.89
N PHE A 181 4.91 4.18 -7.00
CA PHE A 181 4.30 4.43 -5.69
C PHE A 181 2.92 5.10 -5.83
N ALA A 182 2.80 6.14 -6.65
CA ALA A 182 1.52 6.81 -6.89
C ALA A 182 0.48 5.86 -7.51
N THR A 183 0.91 4.95 -8.38
CA THR A 183 0.05 3.90 -8.95
C THR A 183 -0.44 2.91 -7.88
N ALA A 184 0.43 2.51 -6.95
CA ALA A 184 0.03 1.66 -5.82
C ALA A 184 -1.01 2.36 -4.93
N ALA A 185 -0.89 3.69 -4.73
CA ALA A 185 -1.80 4.49 -3.91
C ALA A 185 -3.06 5.00 -4.66
N SER A 186 -3.23 4.68 -5.95
CA SER A 186 -4.26 5.29 -6.80
C SER A 186 -5.67 4.73 -6.61
N ASP A 187 -5.83 3.58 -5.95
CA ASP A 187 -7.11 2.87 -5.84
C ASP A 187 -7.23 2.19 -4.47
N ALA A 188 -7.99 2.80 -3.57
CA ALA A 188 -8.20 2.33 -2.20
C ALA A 188 -8.95 0.99 -2.15
N SER A 189 -9.76 0.67 -3.17
CA SER A 189 -10.53 -0.58 -3.19
C SER A 189 -9.64 -1.83 -3.15
N LYS A 190 -8.39 -1.74 -3.61
CA LYS A 190 -7.40 -2.82 -3.54
C LYS A 190 -7.04 -3.21 -2.10
N TYR A 191 -7.22 -2.29 -1.16
CA TYR A 191 -6.84 -2.44 0.24
C TYR A 191 -8.04 -2.56 1.18
N ALA A 192 -9.25 -2.22 0.74
CA ALA A 192 -10.47 -2.18 1.57
C ALA A 192 -10.77 -3.52 2.28
N GLY A 193 -10.43 -4.67 1.66
CA GLY A 193 -10.58 -5.97 2.30
C GLY A 193 -9.71 -6.18 3.55
N SER A 194 -8.65 -5.37 3.73
CA SER A 194 -7.76 -5.42 4.90
C SER A 194 -7.99 -4.26 5.87
N TYR A 195 -8.55 -3.14 5.39
CA TYR A 195 -8.70 -1.90 6.16
C TYR A 195 -10.13 -1.38 6.06
N ALA A 196 -10.94 -1.64 7.10
CA ALA A 196 -12.37 -1.27 7.12
C ALA A 196 -12.62 0.23 6.95
N PHE A 197 -11.69 1.09 7.36
CA PHE A 197 -11.82 2.55 7.17
C PHE A 197 -11.74 2.99 5.70
N LEU A 198 -11.36 2.10 4.78
CA LEU A 198 -11.34 2.36 3.35
C LEU A 198 -12.63 1.97 2.61
N GLU A 199 -13.60 1.31 3.28
CA GLU A 199 -14.83 0.84 2.62
C GLU A 199 -15.61 1.97 1.95
N GLU A 200 -15.68 3.14 2.58
CA GLU A 200 -16.39 4.32 2.05
C GLU A 200 -15.57 5.10 1.01
N VAL A 201 -14.27 4.86 0.91
CA VAL A 201 -13.38 5.51 -0.08
C VAL A 201 -13.67 4.98 -1.48
N GLY A 202 -14.04 3.72 -1.59
CA GLY A 202 -14.32 3.06 -2.87
C GLY A 202 -13.07 2.97 -3.76
N SER A 203 -13.21 3.32 -5.03
CA SER A 203 -12.11 3.34 -6.01
C SER A 203 -11.36 4.68 -6.07
N ASN A 204 -11.59 5.60 -5.13
CA ASN A 204 -10.77 6.80 -5.00
C ASN A 204 -9.35 6.47 -4.57
N THR A 205 -8.48 7.45 -4.64
CA THR A 205 -7.08 7.30 -4.20
C THR A 205 -6.98 7.14 -2.68
N LEU A 206 -5.81 6.73 -2.20
CA LEU A 206 -5.47 6.68 -0.77
C LEU A 206 -5.09 8.05 -0.19
N GLU A 207 -5.42 9.18 -0.86
CA GLU A 207 -5.16 10.50 -0.31
C GLU A 207 -5.81 10.66 1.06
N GLY A 208 -5.02 11.13 2.03
CA GLY A 208 -5.44 11.27 3.43
C GLY A 208 -5.14 10.06 4.32
N PHE A 209 -4.80 8.91 3.77
CA PHE A 209 -4.63 7.66 4.53
C PHE A 209 -3.18 7.16 4.61
N LEU A 210 -2.25 7.76 3.85
CA LEU A 210 -0.83 7.44 3.95
C LEU A 210 -0.23 8.18 5.13
N PHE A 211 -0.31 7.60 6.34
CA PHE A 211 -0.02 8.28 7.60
C PHE A 211 1.38 8.89 7.62
N PRO A 212 1.54 10.17 8.01
CA PRO A 212 2.84 10.84 8.07
C PRO A 212 3.69 10.30 9.22
N LYS A 213 4.82 9.66 8.92
CA LYS A 213 5.77 9.12 9.89
C LYS A 213 7.11 8.77 9.23
N THR A 214 8.07 8.34 10.03
CA THR A 214 9.31 7.74 9.53
C THR A 214 9.13 6.24 9.34
N TYR A 215 9.42 5.76 8.14
CA TYR A 215 9.24 4.37 7.72
C TYR A 215 10.57 3.72 7.39
N PRO A 216 10.84 2.51 7.89
CA PRO A 216 11.97 1.73 7.44
C PRO A 216 11.71 1.16 6.05
N TYR A 217 12.78 0.98 5.29
CA TYR A 217 12.75 0.26 4.02
C TYR A 217 14.07 -0.50 3.80
N ASP A 218 14.03 -1.48 2.92
CA ASP A 218 15.15 -2.32 2.53
C ASP A 218 15.13 -2.62 1.02
N SER A 219 16.00 -3.56 0.58
CA SER A 219 16.09 -3.96 -0.83
C SER A 219 14.81 -4.65 -1.35
N ASP A 220 14.04 -5.28 -0.48
CA ASP A 220 12.87 -6.08 -0.84
C ASP A 220 11.58 -5.28 -0.74
N SER A 221 11.64 -4.08 -0.15
CA SER A 221 10.51 -3.17 -0.07
C SER A 221 9.99 -2.81 -1.46
N THR A 222 8.69 -2.94 -1.65
CA THR A 222 7.94 -2.57 -2.87
C THR A 222 7.06 -1.36 -2.61
N ALA A 223 6.56 -0.72 -3.67
CA ALA A 223 5.58 0.37 -3.54
C ALA A 223 4.35 -0.09 -2.73
N GLU A 224 3.84 -1.29 -3.00
CA GLU A 224 2.68 -1.83 -2.28
C GLU A 224 2.98 -2.10 -0.80
N SER A 225 4.15 -2.67 -0.47
CA SER A 225 4.52 -2.94 0.92
C SER A 225 4.66 -1.65 1.73
N LEU A 226 5.21 -0.58 1.14
CA LEU A 226 5.30 0.73 1.77
C LEU A 226 3.93 1.39 1.96
N VAL A 227 3.04 1.30 0.95
CA VAL A 227 1.65 1.76 1.09
C VAL A 227 0.95 1.02 2.23
N ARG A 228 1.09 -0.30 2.33
CA ARG A 228 0.52 -1.09 3.44
C ARG A 228 1.08 -0.66 4.79
N ALA A 229 2.39 -0.45 4.91
CA ALA A 229 3.00 0.04 6.15
C ALA A 229 2.41 1.40 6.60
N MET A 230 2.10 2.29 5.64
CA MET A 230 1.47 3.58 5.94
C MET A 230 -0.01 3.44 6.35
N LEU A 231 -0.74 2.49 5.74
CA LEU A 231 -2.11 2.16 6.11
C LEU A 231 -2.19 1.47 7.48
N ASP A 232 -1.25 0.56 7.78
CA ASP A 232 -1.13 -0.08 9.10
C ASP A 232 -0.86 0.97 10.18
N GLN A 233 -0.01 1.95 9.87
CA GLN A 233 0.27 3.06 10.78
C GLN A 233 -0.96 3.94 11.00
N PHE A 234 -1.71 4.27 9.93
CA PHE A 234 -2.98 4.99 10.05
C PHE A 234 -3.95 4.22 10.95
N ALA A 235 -4.11 2.92 10.74
CA ALA A 235 -4.94 2.07 11.58
C ALA A 235 -4.53 2.10 13.06
N ALA A 236 -3.23 2.00 13.32
CA ALA A 236 -2.69 1.99 14.68
C ALA A 236 -2.91 3.33 15.41
N GLU A 237 -2.61 4.46 14.75
CA GLU A 237 -2.74 5.80 15.33
C GLU A 237 -4.21 6.19 15.55
N THR A 238 -5.09 5.76 14.65
CA THR A 238 -6.52 6.11 14.74
C THR A 238 -7.35 5.11 15.54
N ALA A 239 -6.76 3.99 16.01
CA ALA A 239 -7.47 2.93 16.74
C ALA A 239 -8.25 3.41 17.97
N ASN A 240 -7.76 4.44 18.65
CA ASN A 240 -8.37 4.99 19.86
C ASN A 240 -9.11 6.32 19.63
N LEU A 241 -9.24 6.79 18.38
CA LEU A 241 -10.00 8.00 18.09
C LEU A 241 -11.50 7.75 18.21
N ASP A 242 -12.17 8.64 18.91
CA ASP A 242 -13.62 8.63 19.03
C ASP A 242 -14.28 9.46 17.93
N TRP A 243 -14.69 8.81 16.86
CA TRP A 243 -15.37 9.41 15.72
C TRP A 243 -16.83 9.79 15.99
N SER A 244 -17.33 9.65 17.22
CA SER A 244 -18.75 9.87 17.55
C SER A 244 -19.19 11.30 17.29
N TYR A 245 -18.31 12.28 17.53
CA TYR A 245 -18.63 13.68 17.24
C TYR A 245 -18.84 13.91 15.75
N ALA A 246 -17.91 13.53 14.91
CA ALA A 246 -18.06 13.65 13.46
C ALA A 246 -19.34 12.96 12.94
N LYS A 247 -19.60 11.73 13.43
CA LYS A 247 -20.82 10.98 13.09
C LYS A 247 -22.09 11.70 13.56
N SER A 248 -22.08 12.35 14.73
CA SER A 248 -23.22 13.16 15.21
C SER A 248 -23.50 14.37 14.34
N GLN A 249 -22.48 14.87 13.62
CA GLN A 249 -22.62 15.94 12.63
C GLN A 249 -22.96 15.44 11.24
N GLY A 250 -23.23 14.14 11.08
CA GLY A 250 -23.57 13.52 9.81
C GLY A 250 -22.38 13.20 8.91
N LEU A 251 -21.16 13.28 9.41
CA LEU A 251 -19.95 12.97 8.67
C LEU A 251 -19.55 11.51 8.88
N SER A 252 -19.16 10.83 7.81
CA SER A 252 -18.49 9.54 7.88
C SER A 252 -17.05 9.67 8.38
N VAL A 253 -16.35 8.55 8.62
CA VAL A 253 -14.91 8.58 8.94
C VAL A 253 -14.13 9.15 7.76
N TYR A 254 -14.51 8.82 6.53
CA TYR A 254 -13.89 9.37 5.33
C TYR A 254 -14.07 10.89 5.25
N ASP A 255 -15.27 11.39 5.55
CA ASP A 255 -15.52 12.84 5.58
C ASP A 255 -14.74 13.54 6.70
N ALA A 256 -14.59 12.90 7.85
CA ALA A 256 -13.74 13.42 8.93
C ALA A 256 -12.28 13.51 8.52
N VAL A 257 -11.74 12.55 7.75
CA VAL A 257 -10.37 12.62 7.21
C VAL A 257 -10.25 13.74 6.16
N LYS A 258 -11.26 13.94 5.29
CA LYS A 258 -11.29 15.10 4.38
C LYS A 258 -11.22 16.42 5.16
N LEU A 259 -12.01 16.55 6.21
CA LEU A 259 -12.00 17.74 7.05
C LEU A 259 -10.66 17.94 7.75
N ALA A 260 -10.08 16.86 8.31
CA ALA A 260 -8.78 16.91 8.97
C ALA A 260 -7.66 17.34 8.00
N SER A 261 -7.72 16.93 6.74
CA SER A 261 -6.75 17.35 5.72
C SER A 261 -6.83 18.84 5.38
N ILE A 262 -7.99 19.46 5.55
CA ILE A 262 -8.16 20.91 5.42
C ILE A 262 -7.61 21.60 6.67
N VAL A 263 -7.99 21.13 7.86
CA VAL A 263 -7.48 21.67 9.16
C VAL A 263 -5.95 21.62 9.19
N GLU A 264 -5.33 20.58 8.66
CA GLU A 264 -3.86 20.42 8.56
C GLU A 264 -3.18 21.58 7.83
N LYS A 265 -3.84 22.18 6.86
CA LYS A 265 -3.31 23.29 6.06
C LYS A 265 -3.72 24.68 6.56
N GLU A 266 -4.73 24.76 7.39
CA GLU A 266 -5.33 26.02 7.83
C GLU A 266 -5.00 26.36 9.30
N SER A 267 -4.34 25.44 10.03
CA SER A 267 -4.06 25.63 11.44
C SER A 267 -2.60 25.42 11.80
N ASP A 268 -2.17 26.09 12.86
CA ASP A 268 -0.95 25.74 13.60
C ASP A 268 -1.25 24.71 14.71
N SER A 269 -0.23 24.36 15.49
CA SER A 269 -0.35 23.36 16.56
C SER A 269 -1.31 23.74 17.68
N GLU A 270 -1.57 25.02 17.88
CA GLU A 270 -2.35 25.53 19.02
C GLU A 270 -3.84 25.72 18.69
N HIS A 271 -4.18 25.93 17.40
CA HIS A 271 -5.53 26.34 16.97
C HIS A 271 -6.30 25.30 16.16
N ARG A 272 -5.82 24.04 16.11
CA ARG A 272 -6.46 22.97 15.34
C ARG A 272 -7.92 22.73 15.73
N ALA A 273 -8.20 22.75 17.04
CA ALA A 273 -9.55 22.49 17.55
C ALA A 273 -10.54 23.61 17.24
N GLU A 274 -10.09 24.88 17.31
CA GLU A 274 -10.90 26.05 16.95
C GLU A 274 -11.16 26.09 15.43
N VAL A 275 -10.14 25.87 14.60
CA VAL A 275 -10.28 25.81 13.15
C VAL A 275 -11.23 24.68 12.73
N ALA A 276 -11.11 23.49 13.34
CA ALA A 276 -12.06 22.42 13.14
C ALA A 276 -13.49 22.82 13.51
N SER A 277 -13.67 23.55 14.63
CA SER A 277 -14.97 24.09 15.07
C SER A 277 -15.58 25.03 14.03
N VAL A 278 -14.78 25.95 13.46
CA VAL A 278 -15.26 26.86 12.40
C VAL A 278 -15.77 26.08 11.20
N PHE A 279 -15.07 25.08 10.74
CA PHE A 279 -15.50 24.27 9.60
C PHE A 279 -16.77 23.46 9.91
N TYR A 280 -16.90 22.89 11.11
CA TYR A 280 -18.14 22.23 11.53
C TYR A 280 -19.33 23.20 11.57
N ASN A 281 -19.12 24.41 12.11
CA ASN A 281 -20.17 25.44 12.15
C ASN A 281 -20.60 25.85 10.73
N ARG A 282 -19.64 26.02 9.81
CA ARG A 282 -19.94 26.30 8.39
C ARG A 282 -20.74 25.17 7.75
N LEU A 283 -20.31 23.90 7.92
CA LEU A 283 -21.05 22.74 7.39
C LEU A 283 -22.46 22.69 7.94
N ALA A 284 -22.67 22.88 9.24
CA ALA A 284 -23.99 22.90 9.87
C ALA A 284 -24.88 24.03 9.39
N ALA A 285 -24.31 25.19 9.03
CA ALA A 285 -25.00 26.36 8.48
C ALA A 285 -25.16 26.29 6.95
N ASN A 286 -24.74 25.22 6.27
CA ASN A 286 -24.66 25.11 4.81
C ASN A 286 -23.84 26.27 4.18
N MET A 287 -22.82 26.73 4.86
CA MET A 287 -21.83 27.66 4.35
C MET A 287 -20.72 26.93 3.62
N ARG A 288 -20.20 27.53 2.56
CA ARG A 288 -19.03 27.02 1.85
C ARG A 288 -17.78 27.11 2.73
N LEU A 289 -16.87 26.13 2.60
CA LEU A 289 -15.68 26.10 3.46
C LEU A 289 -14.65 27.17 3.10
N GLN A 290 -14.55 27.57 1.82
CA GLN A 290 -13.72 28.68 1.35
C GLN A 290 -12.26 28.57 1.83
N SER A 291 -11.67 27.42 1.66
CA SER A 291 -10.27 27.14 2.02
C SER A 291 -9.39 27.23 0.78
N ASP A 292 -8.38 28.07 0.83
CA ASP A 292 -7.36 28.20 -0.22
C ASP A 292 -6.57 26.90 -0.40
N ALA A 293 -6.40 26.12 0.66
CA ALA A 293 -5.70 24.84 0.62
C ALA A 293 -6.35 23.84 -0.35
N THR A 294 -7.68 23.88 -0.50
CA THR A 294 -8.39 23.02 -1.45
C THR A 294 -8.15 23.43 -2.90
N VAL A 295 -7.91 24.71 -3.16
CA VAL A 295 -7.52 25.22 -4.48
C VAL A 295 -6.06 24.88 -4.75
N ALA A 296 -5.17 25.13 -3.77
CA ALA A 296 -3.74 24.81 -3.83
C ALA A 296 -3.49 23.35 -4.21
N TYR A 297 -4.29 22.41 -3.68
CA TYR A 297 -4.20 20.98 -4.00
C TYR A 297 -4.33 20.70 -5.50
N THR A 298 -5.21 21.42 -6.21
CA THR A 298 -5.46 21.20 -7.63
C THR A 298 -4.46 21.92 -8.52
N VAL A 299 -4.02 23.13 -8.13
CA VAL A 299 -3.10 23.92 -8.96
C VAL A 299 -1.62 23.62 -8.66
N GLY A 300 -1.33 23.08 -7.49
CA GLY A 300 0.03 22.67 -7.08
C GLY A 300 0.96 23.81 -6.66
N HIS A 301 0.40 24.98 -6.40
CA HIS A 301 1.09 26.18 -5.90
C HIS A 301 0.15 27.03 -5.05
N ASP A 302 0.65 28.07 -4.39
CA ASP A 302 -0.17 29.02 -3.65
C ASP A 302 -1.19 29.68 -4.59
N PRO A 303 -2.50 29.65 -4.27
CA PRO A 303 -3.55 30.08 -5.18
C PRO A 303 -3.45 31.57 -5.51
N THR A 304 -3.57 31.88 -6.79
CA THR A 304 -3.81 33.26 -7.25
C THR A 304 -5.30 33.59 -7.20
N ALA A 305 -5.65 34.88 -7.28
CA ALA A 305 -7.05 35.29 -7.41
C ALA A 305 -7.76 34.64 -8.61
N ALA A 306 -7.05 34.34 -9.69
CA ALA A 306 -7.62 33.64 -10.85
C ALA A 306 -7.94 32.18 -10.51
N ASP A 307 -7.08 31.49 -9.75
CA ASP A 307 -7.28 30.11 -9.34
C ASP A 307 -8.47 29.99 -8.40
N VAL A 308 -8.57 30.88 -7.40
CA VAL A 308 -9.71 30.96 -6.47
C VAL A 308 -11.04 31.19 -7.20
N ASN A 309 -11.04 31.94 -8.30
CA ASN A 309 -12.22 32.21 -9.12
C ASN A 309 -12.48 31.16 -10.21
N THR A 310 -11.73 30.06 -10.22
CA THR A 310 -11.91 28.96 -11.18
C THR A 310 -12.70 27.82 -10.53
N GLU A 311 -13.84 27.45 -11.13
CA GLU A 311 -14.68 26.35 -10.64
C GLU A 311 -14.00 25.00 -10.89
N THR A 312 -13.76 24.25 -9.84
CA THR A 312 -13.25 22.87 -9.87
C THR A 312 -13.99 22.03 -8.82
N ALA A 313 -13.91 20.71 -8.93
CA ALA A 313 -14.52 19.81 -7.96
C ALA A 313 -13.93 19.93 -6.53
N TYR A 314 -12.76 20.54 -6.38
CA TYR A 314 -12.10 20.75 -5.09
C TYR A 314 -12.24 22.19 -4.59
N ASN A 315 -12.62 23.14 -5.44
CA ASN A 315 -12.66 24.54 -5.03
C ASN A 315 -13.84 24.81 -4.09
N THR A 316 -13.56 24.86 -2.79
CA THR A 316 -14.56 25.08 -1.74
C THR A 316 -15.12 26.51 -1.70
N TYR A 317 -14.72 27.41 -2.59
CA TYR A 317 -15.43 28.66 -2.87
C TYR A 317 -16.65 28.47 -3.79
N PHE A 318 -16.70 27.36 -4.54
CA PHE A 318 -17.78 27.06 -5.51
C PHE A 318 -18.62 25.85 -5.13
N ILE A 319 -18.01 24.82 -4.50
CA ILE A 319 -18.73 23.64 -4.07
C ILE A 319 -19.32 23.83 -2.66
N ASP A 320 -20.42 23.14 -2.38
CA ASP A 320 -21.01 23.05 -1.06
C ASP A 320 -20.45 21.81 -0.34
N GLY A 321 -20.11 21.96 0.94
CA GLY A 321 -19.57 20.87 1.75
C GLY A 321 -18.10 20.56 1.51
N LEU A 322 -17.73 19.28 1.65
CA LEU A 322 -16.36 18.78 1.59
C LEU A 322 -15.92 18.47 0.15
N PRO A 323 -14.59 18.52 -0.14
CA PRO A 323 -14.07 18.10 -1.43
C PRO A 323 -14.26 16.60 -1.67
N PRO A 324 -14.08 16.10 -2.92
CA PRO A 324 -14.27 14.69 -3.26
C PRO A 324 -13.36 13.72 -2.46
N THR A 325 -12.11 14.12 -2.21
CA THR A 325 -11.13 13.36 -1.42
C THR A 325 -10.47 14.26 -0.39
N PRO A 326 -9.73 13.73 0.60
CA PRO A 326 -8.75 14.51 1.34
C PRO A 326 -7.77 15.21 0.39
N ILE A 327 -7.14 16.28 0.84
CA ILE A 327 -6.17 17.07 0.05
C ILE A 327 -4.71 16.84 0.48
N ASN A 328 -4.51 16.08 1.51
CA ASN A 328 -3.21 15.62 2.03
C ASN A 328 -3.43 14.57 3.12
N SER A 329 -2.35 13.97 3.61
CA SER A 329 -2.36 13.08 4.78
C SER A 329 -2.18 13.89 6.05
N PRO A 330 -3.24 14.06 6.87
CA PRO A 330 -3.18 14.82 8.10
C PRO A 330 -2.40 14.09 9.21
N GLY A 331 -1.79 14.84 10.10
CA GLY A 331 -1.21 14.34 11.35
C GLY A 331 -2.29 13.91 12.35
N LEU A 332 -1.86 13.18 13.39
CA LEU A 332 -2.76 12.68 14.43
C LEU A 332 -3.52 13.80 15.13
N ASP A 333 -2.85 14.90 15.41
CA ASP A 333 -3.44 16.04 16.14
C ASP A 333 -4.60 16.69 15.36
N CYS A 334 -4.52 16.77 14.03
CA CYS A 334 -5.62 17.26 13.21
C CYS A 334 -6.79 16.27 13.15
N LEU A 335 -6.52 14.97 13.13
CA LEU A 335 -7.55 13.93 13.25
C LEU A 335 -8.23 14.00 14.62
N GLN A 336 -7.47 14.22 15.71
CA GLN A 336 -8.00 14.41 17.05
C GLN A 336 -8.86 15.68 17.15
N ALA A 337 -8.40 16.80 16.56
CA ALA A 337 -9.15 18.06 16.55
C ALA A 337 -10.51 17.93 15.86
N VAL A 338 -10.58 17.15 14.79
CA VAL A 338 -11.85 16.85 14.11
C VAL A 338 -12.73 15.89 14.93
N CYS A 339 -12.14 14.97 15.66
CA CYS A 339 -12.89 14.09 16.58
C CYS A 339 -13.38 14.82 17.82
N SER A 340 -12.70 15.88 18.27
CA SER A 340 -13.01 16.66 19.49
C SER A 340 -12.72 18.14 19.26
N PRO A 341 -13.50 18.82 18.40
CA PRO A 341 -13.30 20.25 18.14
C PRO A 341 -13.62 21.10 19.36
N ALA A 342 -13.13 22.32 19.38
CA ALA A 342 -13.53 23.33 20.34
C ALA A 342 -15.04 23.63 20.22
N LYS A 343 -15.66 24.04 21.31
CA LYS A 343 -17.09 24.43 21.31
C LYS A 343 -17.17 25.96 21.17
N THR A 344 -17.31 26.42 19.95
CA THR A 344 -17.38 27.84 19.62
C THR A 344 -18.54 28.13 18.67
N ASP A 345 -18.90 29.41 18.58
CA ASP A 345 -19.89 29.90 17.61
C ASP A 345 -19.19 30.65 16.45
N TYR A 346 -17.88 30.42 16.25
CA TYR A 346 -17.12 31.07 15.20
C TYR A 346 -17.41 30.49 13.83
N TYR A 347 -17.52 31.37 12.83
CA TYR A 347 -17.68 31.04 11.41
C TYR A 347 -16.51 31.51 10.56
N TYR A 348 -15.60 32.34 11.12
CA TYR A 348 -14.48 32.95 10.41
C TYR A 348 -13.23 32.88 11.28
N PHE A 349 -12.10 32.77 10.62
CA PHE A 349 -10.79 32.96 11.22
C PHE A 349 -9.89 33.69 10.23
N TYR A 350 -8.93 34.39 10.75
CA TYR A 350 -7.86 35.08 10.04
C TYR A 350 -6.57 34.83 10.80
N PHE A 351 -5.50 34.57 10.07
CA PHE A 351 -4.18 34.44 10.66
C PHE A 351 -3.18 35.33 9.95
N GLU A 352 -2.25 35.93 10.70
CA GLU A 352 -1.19 36.74 10.15
C GLU A 352 0.13 36.41 10.85
N GLU A 353 1.21 36.37 10.06
CA GLU A 353 2.55 36.18 10.57
C GLU A 353 2.98 37.45 11.30
N GLN A 354 3.45 37.29 12.55
CA GLN A 354 4.01 38.36 13.34
C GLN A 354 5.49 38.54 13.01
N GLY A 355 6.04 39.72 13.25
CA GLY A 355 7.43 40.01 12.96
C GLY A 355 8.46 39.15 13.72
N ASP A 356 8.04 38.34 14.67
CA ASP A 356 8.84 37.36 15.41
C ASP A 356 8.72 35.93 14.87
N GLY A 357 7.97 35.73 13.77
CA GLY A 357 7.74 34.45 13.15
C GLY A 357 6.61 33.63 13.79
N THR A 358 5.88 34.16 14.76
CA THR A 358 4.68 33.52 15.29
C THR A 358 3.46 33.86 14.46
N MET A 359 2.46 32.96 14.46
CA MET A 359 1.18 33.20 13.80
C MET A 359 0.15 33.67 14.83
N LYS A 360 -0.54 34.76 14.51
CA LYS A 360 -1.66 35.23 15.32
C LYS A 360 -2.97 34.85 14.65
N TYR A 361 -3.79 34.10 15.35
CA TYR A 361 -5.14 33.76 14.93
C TYR A 361 -6.17 34.70 15.54
N THR A 362 -7.14 35.13 14.75
CA THR A 362 -8.30 35.86 15.18
C THR A 362 -9.56 35.15 14.68
N PHE A 363 -10.45 34.79 15.61
CA PHE A 363 -11.70 34.10 15.32
C PHE A 363 -12.87 35.06 15.45
N SER A 364 -13.88 34.91 14.56
CA SER A 364 -15.03 35.82 14.53
C SER A 364 -16.32 35.02 14.26
N GLU A 365 -17.43 35.49 14.86
CA GLU A 365 -18.77 34.91 14.66
C GLU A 365 -19.44 35.50 13.41
N THR A 366 -19.15 36.78 13.11
CA THR A 366 -19.78 37.50 12.00
C THR A 366 -18.77 37.88 10.92
N TYR A 367 -19.26 38.05 9.70
CA TYR A 367 -18.43 38.53 8.59
C TYR A 367 -17.94 39.96 8.81
N GLU A 368 -18.74 40.79 9.50
CA GLU A 368 -18.40 42.17 9.80
C GLU A 368 -17.17 42.25 10.75
N ASP A 369 -17.19 41.45 11.82
CA ASP A 369 -16.04 41.33 12.74
C ASP A 369 -14.82 40.79 12.05
N HIS A 370 -14.99 39.75 11.23
CA HIS A 370 -13.92 39.17 10.44
C HIS A 370 -13.26 40.19 9.51
N ARG A 371 -14.07 40.97 8.78
CA ARG A 371 -13.57 42.02 7.90
C ARG A 371 -12.77 43.10 8.63
N ALA A 372 -13.20 43.45 9.83
CA ALA A 372 -12.50 44.42 10.68
C ALA A 372 -11.10 43.95 11.16
N THR A 373 -10.76 42.66 10.98
CA THR A 373 -9.43 42.16 11.39
C THR A 373 -8.31 42.46 10.39
N TYR A 374 -8.65 42.77 9.11
CA TYR A 374 -7.68 42.99 8.04
C TYR A 374 -7.93 44.31 7.26
N GLU A 375 -8.97 45.10 7.58
CA GLU A 375 -9.19 46.47 7.12
C GLU A 375 -8.61 47.48 8.11
#